data_9824296f621114867b8973be11e44dea
#
_entry.id   9824296f621114867b8973be11e44dea
#
_cell.length_a   1.000
_cell.length_b   1.000
_cell.length_c   1.000
_cell.angle_alpha   90.00
_cell.angle_beta   90.00
_cell.angle_gamma   90.00
#
_symmetry.space_group_name_H-M   'P 1'
#
loop_
_entity.id
_entity.type
_entity.pdbx_description
1 polymer ?
#
loop_
_entity_poly.entity_id
_entity_poly.type
_entity_poly.pdbx_seq_one_letter_code
_entity_poly.pdbx_strand_id
1 'polypeptide(L)'
;LRLVGSEMCIRDSYSIILLDESLFPGILLTILSIAYWVAGIFLLCGLKVLKPQEALVLTLFGDYIGTLKGQGFYWVNPFCTAVNPAAGTKLSQSGDVNSGETGMAALLKAGNSSSQTAESTSKKISLKMMTLNNSRQKINDCLGNPVEIGIAVIWRVTDTAKAVFNVDNYKEYLSLQCDSALRNVVRIYPYDVAPNVDTTGDGVADEGSLRGSSEVVAARIRDEIQKN
;
A
#
# COMPACT_ATOMS: atom_id res chain seq x y z
N LEU A 1 -19.98 -29.59 5.90
CA LEU A 1 -18.78 -29.87 6.68
C LEU A 1 -18.79 -31.25 7.37
N ARG A 2 -19.95 -31.82 7.71
CA ARG A 2 -20.06 -33.13 8.37
C ARG A 2 -19.98 -34.32 7.40
N LEU A 3 -20.39 -34.13 6.14
CA LEU A 3 -20.38 -35.17 5.09
C LEU A 3 -18.98 -35.46 4.55
N VAL A 4 -18.12 -34.44 4.44
CA VAL A 4 -16.74 -34.61 3.96
C VAL A 4 -15.88 -35.39 4.94
N GLY A 5 -16.13 -35.27 6.24
CA GLY A 5 -15.39 -36.00 7.28
C GLY A 5 -15.73 -37.49 7.33
N SER A 6 -16.98 -37.88 6.99
CA SER A 6 -17.38 -39.28 7.00
C SER A 6 -16.84 -40.09 5.82
N GLU A 7 -16.80 -39.47 4.64
CA GLU A 7 -16.22 -40.06 3.42
C GLU A 7 -14.72 -40.32 3.57
N MET A 8 -14.08 -39.44 4.29
CA MET A 8 -12.66 -39.49 4.60
C MET A 8 -12.28 -40.63 5.53
N CYS A 9 -13.00 -40.76 6.66
CA CYS A 9 -12.80 -41.88 7.59
C CYS A 9 -13.08 -43.26 6.95
N ILE A 10 -14.06 -43.35 6.05
CA ILE A 10 -14.39 -44.61 5.35
C ILE A 10 -13.24 -45.00 4.43
N ARG A 11 -12.61 -44.06 3.76
CA ARG A 11 -11.55 -44.30 2.79
C ARG A 11 -10.23 -44.70 3.47
N ASP A 12 -9.93 -44.10 4.61
CA ASP A 12 -8.78 -44.51 5.42
C ASP A 12 -9.00 -45.89 6.06
N SER A 13 -10.21 -46.20 6.50
CA SER A 13 -10.54 -47.52 7.00
C SER A 13 -10.41 -48.61 5.92
N TYR A 14 -10.78 -48.32 4.68
CA TYR A 14 -10.64 -49.26 3.55
C TYR A 14 -9.15 -49.53 3.24
N SER A 15 -8.27 -48.53 3.33
CA SER A 15 -6.85 -48.73 3.09
C SER A 15 -6.20 -49.55 4.21
N ILE A 16 -6.66 -49.43 5.45
CA ILE A 16 -6.16 -50.21 6.60
C ILE A 16 -6.63 -51.67 6.50
N ILE A 17 -7.89 -51.95 6.05
CA ILE A 17 -8.41 -53.30 5.90
C ILE A 17 -7.70 -54.04 4.76
N LEU A 18 -7.32 -53.37 3.67
CA LEU A 18 -6.57 -53.95 2.56
C LEU A 18 -5.09 -54.26 2.92
N LEU A 19 -4.56 -53.64 3.99
CA LEU A 19 -3.23 -53.97 4.54
C LEU A 19 -3.16 -55.36 5.17
N ASP A 20 -4.30 -55.91 5.61
CA ASP A 20 -4.35 -57.20 6.32
C ASP A 20 -4.36 -58.40 5.34
N GLU A 21 -4.89 -58.24 4.11
CA GLU A 21 -4.97 -59.32 3.10
C GLU A 21 -3.79 -59.39 2.12
N SER A 22 -3.09 -58.25 1.86
CA SER A 22 -1.88 -58.23 1.06
C SER A 22 -1.05 -56.99 1.32
N LEU A 23 0.09 -57.16 1.97
CA LEU A 23 0.98 -56.08 2.42
C LEU A 23 1.36 -55.08 1.31
N PHE A 24 1.60 -55.52 0.11
CA PHE A 24 2.05 -54.69 -1.00
C PHE A 24 1.00 -53.70 -1.56
N PRO A 25 -0.20 -54.10 -1.96
CA PRO A 25 -1.19 -53.13 -2.48
C PRO A 25 -1.75 -52.21 -1.42
N GLY A 26 -1.79 -52.62 -0.14
CA GLY A 26 -2.24 -51.77 0.98
C GLY A 26 -1.27 -50.60 1.22
N ILE A 27 0.04 -50.87 1.23
CA ILE A 27 1.06 -49.83 1.38
C ILE A 27 1.03 -48.85 0.21
N LEU A 28 0.85 -49.32 -1.01
CA LEU A 28 0.79 -48.48 -2.21
C LEU A 28 -0.44 -47.57 -2.18
N LEU A 29 -1.60 -48.07 -1.73
CA LEU A 29 -2.82 -47.29 -1.56
C LEU A 29 -2.70 -46.21 -0.47
N THR A 30 -2.05 -46.53 0.65
CA THR A 30 -1.81 -45.53 1.70
C THR A 30 -0.89 -44.41 1.23
N ILE A 31 0.18 -44.72 0.51
CA ILE A 31 1.10 -43.73 -0.06
C ILE A 31 0.36 -42.83 -1.07
N LEU A 32 -0.45 -43.40 -1.96
CA LEU A 32 -1.27 -42.65 -2.91
C LEU A 32 -2.30 -41.74 -2.21
N SER A 33 -2.93 -42.21 -1.15
CA SER A 33 -3.86 -41.41 -0.34
C SER A 33 -3.18 -40.21 0.30
N ILE A 34 -2.01 -40.41 0.90
CA ILE A 34 -1.22 -39.32 1.49
C ILE A 34 -0.76 -38.33 0.42
N ALA A 35 -0.27 -38.81 -0.74
CA ALA A 35 0.16 -37.97 -1.84
C ALA A 35 -1.01 -37.13 -2.39
N TYR A 36 -2.21 -37.70 -2.50
CA TYR A 36 -3.41 -36.97 -2.92
C TYR A 36 -3.79 -35.85 -1.93
N TRP A 37 -3.69 -36.11 -0.62
CA TRP A 37 -3.95 -35.14 0.41
C TRP A 37 -2.95 -33.97 0.37
N VAL A 38 -1.68 -34.28 0.28
CA VAL A 38 -0.62 -33.26 0.17
C VAL A 38 -0.82 -32.42 -1.07
N ALA A 39 -1.12 -33.04 -2.22
CA ALA A 39 -1.42 -32.32 -3.45
C ALA A 39 -2.64 -31.41 -3.33
N GLY A 40 -3.71 -31.87 -2.64
CA GLY A 40 -4.93 -31.08 -2.38
C GLY A 40 -4.64 -29.83 -1.55
N ILE A 41 -3.90 -29.96 -0.46
CA ILE A 41 -3.49 -28.83 0.39
C ILE A 41 -2.64 -27.85 -0.42
N PHE A 42 -1.72 -28.35 -1.24
CA PHE A 42 -0.84 -27.54 -2.07
C PHE A 42 -1.62 -26.70 -3.11
N LEU A 43 -2.66 -27.28 -3.73
CA LEU A 43 -3.53 -26.56 -4.65
C LEU A 43 -4.31 -25.44 -3.94
N LEU A 44 -4.79 -25.68 -2.73
CA LEU A 44 -5.55 -24.68 -1.98
C LEU A 44 -4.68 -23.51 -1.51
N CYS A 45 -3.39 -23.73 -1.19
CA CYS A 45 -2.47 -22.67 -0.79
C CYS A 45 -2.21 -21.62 -1.89
N GLY A 46 -2.39 -21.97 -3.16
CA GLY A 46 -2.24 -21.07 -4.29
C GLY A 46 -3.40 -20.11 -4.52
N LEU A 47 -4.53 -20.28 -3.84
CA LEU A 47 -5.70 -19.43 -4.04
C LEU A 47 -5.52 -18.06 -3.41
N LYS A 48 -5.67 -17.01 -4.24
CA LYS A 48 -5.63 -15.60 -3.82
C LYS A 48 -6.90 -14.89 -4.24
N VAL A 49 -7.49 -14.14 -3.32
CA VAL A 49 -8.70 -13.34 -3.54
C VAL A 49 -8.32 -11.88 -3.61
N LEU A 50 -8.65 -11.22 -4.72
CA LEU A 50 -8.49 -9.78 -4.89
C LEU A 50 -9.86 -9.09 -4.89
N LYS A 51 -9.93 -7.97 -4.15
CA LYS A 51 -11.08 -7.07 -4.16
C LYS A 51 -10.96 -6.08 -5.34
N PRO A 52 -12.07 -5.43 -5.72
CA PRO A 52 -12.02 -4.33 -6.69
C PRO A 52 -11.02 -3.26 -6.29
N GLN A 53 -10.25 -2.75 -7.26
CA GLN A 53 -9.23 -1.72 -7.05
C GLN A 53 -8.10 -2.13 -6.09
N GLU A 54 -7.80 -3.42 -6.02
CA GLU A 54 -6.60 -3.97 -5.37
C GLU A 54 -5.68 -4.60 -6.43
N ALA A 55 -4.38 -4.48 -6.21
CA ALA A 55 -3.36 -5.17 -7.00
C ALA A 55 -2.44 -5.96 -6.10
N LEU A 56 -1.90 -7.05 -6.62
CA LEU A 56 -0.93 -7.89 -5.92
C LEU A 56 0.28 -8.10 -6.82
N VAL A 57 1.43 -7.58 -6.39
CA VAL A 57 2.71 -7.79 -7.07
C VAL A 57 3.32 -9.08 -6.57
N LEU A 58 3.63 -9.98 -7.49
CA LEU A 58 4.12 -11.32 -7.20
C LEU A 58 5.58 -11.47 -7.60
N THR A 59 6.35 -12.03 -6.68
CA THR A 59 7.74 -12.44 -6.90
C THR A 59 7.91 -13.92 -6.61
N LEU A 60 8.76 -14.59 -7.35
CA LEU A 60 9.17 -15.97 -7.12
C LEU A 60 10.67 -16.00 -6.94
N PHE A 61 11.13 -16.39 -5.77
CA PHE A 61 12.56 -16.43 -5.40
C PHE A 61 13.32 -15.12 -5.65
N GLY A 62 12.59 -13.97 -5.60
CA GLY A 62 13.17 -12.65 -5.85
C GLY A 62 12.86 -12.08 -7.23
N ASP A 63 12.58 -12.91 -8.22
CA ASP A 63 12.26 -12.45 -9.57
C ASP A 63 10.81 -12.01 -9.70
N TYR A 64 10.58 -10.91 -10.41
CA TYR A 64 9.24 -10.42 -10.70
C TYR A 64 8.56 -11.29 -11.76
N ILE A 65 7.44 -11.89 -11.40
CA ILE A 65 6.63 -12.70 -12.33
C ILE A 65 5.55 -11.87 -12.99
N GLY A 66 4.87 -11.03 -12.21
CA GLY A 66 3.75 -10.25 -12.70
C GLY A 66 2.93 -9.61 -11.60
N THR A 67 1.97 -8.81 -12.03
CA THR A 67 1.01 -8.15 -11.14
C THR A 67 -0.40 -8.60 -11.45
N LEU A 68 -1.09 -9.12 -10.46
CA LEU A 68 -2.52 -9.39 -10.55
C LEU A 68 -3.29 -8.09 -10.34
N LYS A 69 -4.03 -7.69 -11.37
CA LYS A 69 -4.93 -6.54 -11.35
C LYS A 69 -6.35 -7.02 -11.64
N GLY A 70 -7.32 -6.51 -10.91
CA GLY A 70 -8.71 -6.87 -11.08
C GLY A 70 -9.29 -7.67 -9.92
N GLN A 71 -10.62 -7.76 -9.92
CA GLN A 71 -11.36 -8.48 -8.90
C GLN A 71 -11.52 -9.95 -9.28
N GLY A 72 -11.45 -10.83 -8.30
CA GLY A 72 -11.73 -12.25 -8.52
C GLY A 72 -10.87 -13.19 -7.71
N PHE A 73 -11.02 -14.45 -8.06
CA PHE A 73 -10.22 -15.55 -7.52
C PHE A 73 -9.12 -15.87 -8.52
N TYR A 74 -7.90 -15.87 -8.05
CA TYR A 74 -6.73 -16.22 -8.84
C TYR A 74 -6.03 -17.42 -8.22
N TRP A 75 -5.64 -18.35 -9.05
CA TRP A 75 -4.74 -19.40 -8.65
C TRP A 75 -3.31 -19.00 -9.05
N VAL A 76 -2.43 -19.00 -8.08
CA VAL A 76 -1.03 -18.61 -8.26
C VAL A 76 -0.16 -19.69 -7.65
N ASN A 77 1.04 -19.89 -8.19
CA ASN A 77 1.99 -20.81 -7.61
C ASN A 77 2.18 -20.51 -6.10
N PRO A 78 2.01 -21.48 -5.21
CA PRO A 78 2.09 -21.30 -3.77
C PRO A 78 3.46 -20.77 -3.28
N PHE A 79 4.52 -20.94 -4.07
CA PHE A 79 5.83 -20.38 -3.78
C PHE A 79 5.97 -18.89 -4.09
N CYS A 80 4.98 -18.29 -4.78
CA CYS A 80 4.99 -16.86 -5.04
C CYS A 80 4.72 -16.07 -3.78
N THR A 81 5.58 -15.11 -3.51
CA THR A 81 5.42 -14.16 -2.43
C THR A 81 4.87 -12.83 -2.94
N ALA A 82 3.95 -12.23 -2.18
CA ALA A 82 3.46 -10.90 -2.47
C ALA A 82 4.38 -9.86 -1.82
N VAL A 83 4.76 -8.83 -2.57
CA VAL A 83 5.64 -7.76 -2.11
C VAL A 83 4.90 -6.42 -2.14
N ASN A 84 4.94 -5.73 -1.00
CA ASN A 84 4.49 -4.35 -0.88
C ASN A 84 5.38 -3.66 0.18
N PRO A 85 6.41 -2.92 -0.23
CA PRO A 85 7.34 -2.29 0.71
C PRO A 85 6.67 -1.21 1.56
N ALA A 86 5.67 -0.52 1.03
CA ALA A 86 4.94 0.53 1.75
C ALA A 86 3.76 0.00 2.60
N ALA A 87 3.67 -1.31 2.84
CA ALA A 87 2.55 -1.91 3.56
C ALA A 87 2.44 -1.41 5.02
N GLY A 88 3.57 -1.18 5.70
CA GLY A 88 3.63 -0.70 7.08
C GLY A 88 3.55 0.82 7.24
N THR A 89 3.65 1.58 6.14
CA THR A 89 3.71 3.03 6.20
C THR A 89 2.32 3.63 6.21
N LYS A 90 1.97 4.28 7.32
CA LYS A 90 0.80 5.16 7.42
C LYS A 90 1.28 6.56 7.04
N LEU A 91 0.72 7.14 5.98
CA LEU A 91 0.94 8.55 5.67
C LEU A 91 0.32 9.36 6.81
N SER A 92 1.11 10.22 7.43
CA SER A 92 0.63 11.17 8.43
C SER A 92 -0.39 12.09 7.74
N GLN A 93 -1.66 11.81 7.91
CA GLN A 93 -2.68 12.75 7.54
C GLN A 93 -2.71 13.82 8.62
N SER A 94 -2.60 15.09 8.28
CA SER A 94 -2.76 16.21 9.21
C SER A 94 -4.23 16.41 9.61
N GLY A 95 -4.93 15.36 9.75
CA GLY A 95 -6.27 15.25 10.30
C GLY A 95 -6.40 14.00 11.15
N ASP A 96 -5.39 13.14 11.19
CA ASP A 96 -5.07 12.33 12.35
C ASP A 96 -4.58 13.30 13.44
N VAL A 97 -5.51 14.10 13.93
CA VAL A 97 -5.51 14.38 15.34
C VAL A 97 -5.35 12.97 15.91
N ASN A 98 -4.16 12.64 16.36
CA ASN A 98 -4.03 11.76 17.48
C ASN A 98 -5.05 12.35 18.46
N SER A 99 -6.30 11.91 18.35
CA SER A 99 -7.24 12.04 19.43
C SER A 99 -6.41 11.45 20.54
N GLY A 100 -5.85 12.40 21.33
CA GLY A 100 -4.99 12.06 22.43
C GLY A 100 -5.79 11.05 23.22
N GLU A 101 -5.63 9.79 22.89
CA GLU A 101 -5.96 8.72 23.79
C GLU A 101 -4.97 8.97 24.92
N THR A 102 -5.43 9.86 25.75
CA THR A 102 -4.89 10.22 27.05
C THR A 102 -4.40 8.92 27.63
N GLY A 103 -3.15 8.89 28.08
CA GLY A 103 -2.38 7.69 28.45
C GLY A 103 -3.07 6.58 29.25
N MET A 104 -4.30 6.82 29.71
CA MET A 104 -5.18 5.88 30.38
C MET A 104 -5.77 4.82 29.44
N ALA A 105 -6.14 5.16 28.19
CA ALA A 105 -6.65 4.21 27.20
C ALA A 105 -5.53 3.37 26.60
N ALA A 106 -4.33 3.92 26.47
CA ALA A 106 -3.13 3.17 26.08
C ALA A 106 -2.71 2.17 27.18
N LEU A 107 -2.85 2.55 28.45
CA LEU A 107 -2.53 1.68 29.58
C LEU A 107 -3.52 0.52 29.71
N LEU A 108 -4.82 0.75 29.46
CA LEU A 108 -5.87 -0.28 29.46
C LEU A 108 -5.72 -1.25 28.28
N LYS A 109 -5.20 -0.79 27.13
CA LYS A 109 -4.86 -1.66 25.99
C LYS A 109 -3.61 -2.49 26.23
N ALA A 110 -2.66 -2.02 27.03
CA ALA A 110 -1.45 -2.75 27.39
C ALA A 110 -1.73 -3.92 28.37
N GLY A 111 -2.84 -3.88 29.11
CA GLY A 111 -3.23 -4.92 30.07
C GLY A 111 -3.92 -6.14 29.46
N ASN A 112 -4.31 -6.12 28.21
CA ASN A 112 -5.01 -7.22 27.54
C ASN A 112 -4.22 -7.76 26.34
N SER A 113 -2.92 -7.94 26.53
CA SER A 113 -1.96 -8.38 25.51
C SER A 113 -1.95 -9.90 25.33
N SER A 114 -3.07 -10.48 24.87
CA SER A 114 -3.05 -11.83 24.32
C SER A 114 -3.86 -12.00 23.01
N SER A 115 -4.26 -10.89 22.39
CA SER A 115 -4.63 -10.88 20.98
C SER A 115 -3.97 -9.67 20.32
N GLN A 116 -2.66 -9.78 20.07
CA GLN A 116 -2.12 -9.13 18.89
C GLN A 116 -2.89 -9.71 17.72
N THR A 117 -4.02 -9.09 17.38
CA THR A 117 -4.40 -9.00 15.99
C THR A 117 -3.21 -8.27 15.37
N ALA A 118 -2.21 -9.05 14.93
CA ALA A 118 -1.32 -8.61 13.89
C ALA A 118 -2.26 -8.04 12.83
N GLU A 119 -2.39 -6.72 12.77
CA GLU A 119 -2.90 -6.06 11.58
C GLU A 119 -2.01 -6.64 10.51
N SER A 120 -2.51 -7.66 9.84
CA SER A 120 -1.79 -8.37 8.81
C SER A 120 -1.55 -7.30 7.75
N THR A 121 -0.35 -6.77 7.80
CA THR A 121 0.11 -5.69 6.93
C THR A 121 -0.19 -6.15 5.54
N SER A 122 -1.29 -5.67 4.97
CA SER A 122 -1.82 -6.18 3.72
C SER A 122 -0.78 -5.96 2.64
N LYS A 123 -0.23 -7.05 2.12
CA LYS A 123 0.73 -6.99 1.00
C LYS A 123 0.08 -6.56 -0.32
N LYS A 124 -1.21 -6.24 -0.28
CA LYS A 124 -1.97 -5.73 -1.42
C LYS A 124 -1.76 -4.23 -1.57
N ILE A 125 -1.73 -3.77 -2.81
CA ILE A 125 -1.59 -2.36 -3.18
C ILE A 125 -2.97 -1.84 -3.56
N SER A 126 -3.38 -0.72 -2.97
CA SER A 126 -4.61 -0.04 -3.35
C SER A 126 -4.40 0.76 -4.64
N LEU A 127 -5.29 0.57 -5.60
CA LEU A 127 -5.36 1.37 -6.83
C LEU A 127 -6.39 2.49 -6.74
N LYS A 128 -7.04 2.64 -5.58
CA LYS A 128 -8.00 3.71 -5.31
C LYS A 128 -7.29 5.05 -5.27
N MET A 129 -8.05 6.11 -5.49
CA MET A 129 -7.57 7.46 -5.19
C MET A 129 -7.33 7.58 -3.70
N MET A 130 -6.16 8.05 -3.34
CA MET A 130 -5.71 8.28 -1.97
C MET A 130 -5.38 9.75 -1.80
N THR A 131 -5.57 10.28 -0.60
CA THR A 131 -5.25 11.66 -0.24
C THR A 131 -4.00 11.65 0.63
N LEU A 132 -3.01 12.43 0.25
CA LEU A 132 -1.89 12.80 1.09
C LEU A 132 -2.15 14.22 1.59
N ASN A 133 -2.30 14.36 2.89
CA ASN A 133 -2.42 15.66 3.52
C ASN A 133 -1.08 15.98 4.17
N ASN A 134 -0.32 16.86 3.54
CA ASN A 134 0.99 17.22 4.01
C ASN A 134 0.89 18.24 5.16
N SER A 135 1.72 18.08 6.19
CA SER A 135 1.71 18.97 7.34
C SER A 135 2.06 20.40 6.93
N ARG A 136 1.51 21.37 7.65
CA ARG A 136 1.87 22.78 7.43
C ARG A 136 3.36 22.98 7.68
N GLN A 137 4.01 23.64 6.74
CA GLN A 137 5.42 23.98 6.80
C GLN A 137 5.60 25.48 6.78
N LYS A 138 6.61 25.95 7.53
CA LYS A 138 7.07 27.33 7.47
C LYS A 138 8.07 27.45 6.34
N ILE A 139 7.76 28.22 5.34
CA ILE A 139 8.60 28.44 4.16
C ILE A 139 8.67 29.95 3.93
N ASN A 140 9.84 30.45 3.57
CA ASN A 140 9.97 31.84 3.19
C ASN A 140 9.55 32.02 1.73
N ASP A 141 8.77 33.07 1.48
CA ASP A 141 8.42 33.50 0.12
C ASP A 141 9.63 34.14 -0.61
N CYS A 142 9.43 34.65 -1.82
CA CYS A 142 10.49 35.30 -2.58
C CYS A 142 11.02 36.61 -1.90
N LEU A 143 10.18 37.23 -1.07
CA LEU A 143 10.54 38.46 -0.32
C LEU A 143 11.17 38.16 1.05
N GLY A 144 11.26 36.89 1.43
CA GLY A 144 11.79 36.45 2.72
C GLY A 144 10.77 36.43 3.86
N ASN A 145 9.48 36.62 3.58
CA ASN A 145 8.45 36.55 4.61
C ASN A 145 8.16 35.09 4.96
N PRO A 146 8.11 34.70 6.25
CA PRO A 146 7.75 33.34 6.64
C PRO A 146 6.24 33.09 6.48
N VAL A 147 5.90 32.12 5.63
CA VAL A 147 4.51 31.72 5.36
C VAL A 147 4.28 30.28 5.82
N GLU A 148 3.15 30.00 6.43
CA GLU A 148 2.73 28.64 6.78
C GLU A 148 1.80 28.09 5.71
N ILE A 149 2.23 27.09 4.97
CA ILE A 149 1.49 26.48 3.88
C ILE A 149 1.41 24.97 4.06
N GLY A 150 0.24 24.40 3.85
CA GLY A 150 0.00 22.97 3.74
C GLY A 150 -0.72 22.65 2.44
N ILE A 151 -0.48 21.47 1.89
CA ILE A 151 -1.11 21.00 0.67
C ILE A 151 -1.78 19.64 0.89
N ALA A 152 -2.90 19.44 0.19
CA ALA A 152 -3.55 18.14 0.08
C ALA A 152 -3.40 17.64 -1.36
N VAL A 153 -2.76 16.49 -1.54
CA VAL A 153 -2.51 15.89 -2.84
C VAL A 153 -3.36 14.65 -3.01
N ILE A 154 -4.15 14.62 -4.09
CA ILE A 154 -4.93 13.44 -4.47
C ILE A 154 -4.10 12.65 -5.50
N TRP A 155 -3.84 11.40 -5.22
CA TRP A 155 -2.97 10.57 -6.03
C TRP A 155 -3.45 9.11 -6.10
N ARG A 156 -2.97 8.37 -7.07
CA ARG A 156 -3.22 6.93 -7.22
C ARG A 156 -2.03 6.23 -7.84
N VAL A 157 -1.88 4.94 -7.53
CA VAL A 157 -0.87 4.10 -8.17
C VAL A 157 -1.38 3.68 -9.55
N THR A 158 -0.64 3.99 -10.61
CA THR A 158 -0.93 3.56 -11.99
C THR A 158 -0.11 2.33 -12.36
N ASP A 159 1.20 2.39 -12.09
CA ASP A 159 2.13 1.30 -12.34
C ASP A 159 2.63 0.71 -11.03
N THR A 160 2.10 -0.44 -10.69
CA THR A 160 2.40 -1.14 -9.44
C THR A 160 3.80 -1.74 -9.42
N ALA A 161 4.33 -2.17 -10.58
CA ALA A 161 5.66 -2.73 -10.66
C ALA A 161 6.72 -1.65 -10.39
N LYS A 162 6.60 -0.49 -11.04
CA LYS A 162 7.50 0.64 -10.80
C LYS A 162 7.41 1.15 -9.37
N ALA A 163 6.21 1.22 -8.81
CA ALA A 163 6.01 1.67 -7.42
C ALA A 163 6.67 0.75 -6.38
N VAL A 164 6.81 -0.55 -6.69
CA VAL A 164 7.38 -1.54 -5.76
C VAL A 164 8.89 -1.72 -5.94
N PHE A 165 9.39 -1.65 -7.19
CA PHE A 165 10.77 -2.03 -7.47
C PHE A 165 11.70 -0.84 -7.72
N ASN A 166 11.16 0.33 -8.13
CA ASN A 166 12.01 1.49 -8.38
C ASN A 166 12.23 2.34 -7.12
N VAL A 167 11.37 2.19 -6.11
CA VAL A 167 11.40 3.01 -4.88
C VAL A 167 11.16 2.11 -3.68
N ASP A 168 11.96 2.27 -2.63
CA ASP A 168 11.82 1.49 -1.39
C ASP A 168 10.44 1.70 -0.74
N ASN A 169 10.00 2.94 -0.67
CA ASN A 169 8.72 3.29 -0.08
C ASN A 169 8.06 4.41 -0.90
N TYR A 170 7.19 4.02 -1.81
CA TYR A 170 6.54 4.97 -2.72
C TYR A 170 5.65 6.01 -2.00
N LYS A 171 5.13 5.70 -0.81
CA LYS A 171 4.33 6.65 -0.03
C LYS A 171 5.20 7.74 0.60
N GLU A 172 6.30 7.34 1.18
CA GLU A 172 7.28 8.26 1.78
C GLU A 172 7.95 9.11 0.71
N TYR A 173 8.33 8.48 -0.40
CA TYR A 173 8.86 9.17 -1.57
C TYR A 173 7.91 10.26 -2.07
N LEU A 174 6.61 9.95 -2.22
CA LEU A 174 5.60 10.94 -2.63
C LEU A 174 5.52 12.10 -1.63
N SER A 175 5.54 11.82 -0.33
CA SER A 175 5.51 12.87 0.70
C SER A 175 6.71 13.81 0.61
N LEU A 176 7.92 13.27 0.44
CA LEU A 176 9.14 14.04 0.28
C LEU A 176 9.14 14.86 -1.03
N GLN A 177 8.63 14.30 -2.11
CA GLN A 177 8.49 15.03 -3.39
C GLN A 177 7.49 16.18 -3.26
N CYS A 178 6.37 15.98 -2.58
CA CYS A 178 5.40 17.03 -2.32
C CYS A 178 6.01 18.17 -1.49
N ASP A 179 6.81 17.85 -0.47
CA ASP A 179 7.51 18.83 0.35
C ASP A 179 8.53 19.63 -0.47
N SER A 180 9.30 18.94 -1.29
CA SER A 180 10.29 19.57 -2.15
C SER A 180 9.66 20.50 -3.19
N ALA A 181 8.63 20.01 -3.89
CA ALA A 181 7.91 20.79 -4.89
C ALA A 181 7.26 22.04 -4.27
N LEU A 182 6.63 21.85 -3.09
CA LEU A 182 6.04 22.99 -2.36
C LEU A 182 7.07 24.07 -2.05
N ARG A 183 8.23 23.69 -1.51
CA ARG A 183 9.31 24.64 -1.18
C ARG A 183 9.85 25.31 -2.43
N ASN A 184 10.03 24.60 -3.52
CA ASN A 184 10.57 25.16 -4.77
C ASN A 184 9.61 26.19 -5.36
N VAL A 185 8.32 25.89 -5.38
CA VAL A 185 7.32 26.77 -5.98
C VAL A 185 7.05 28.01 -5.08
N VAL A 186 6.91 27.80 -3.75
CA VAL A 186 6.63 28.92 -2.81
C VAL A 186 7.71 29.98 -2.83
N ARG A 187 8.97 29.60 -3.02
CA ARG A 187 10.11 30.55 -3.10
C ARG A 187 10.07 31.47 -4.33
N ILE A 188 9.29 31.14 -5.35
CA ILE A 188 9.20 31.91 -6.59
C ILE A 188 8.13 33.00 -6.49
N TYR A 189 7.10 32.76 -5.68
CA TYR A 189 5.94 33.65 -5.58
C TYR A 189 5.95 34.47 -4.30
N PRO A 190 5.61 35.79 -4.38
CA PRO A 190 5.34 36.58 -3.18
C PRO A 190 4.03 36.15 -2.53
N TYR A 191 3.92 36.31 -1.22
CA TYR A 191 2.71 35.95 -0.47
C TYR A 191 1.51 36.78 -0.90
N ASP A 192 1.66 38.09 -0.92
CA ASP A 192 0.58 39.04 -1.25
C ASP A 192 1.16 40.24 -1.96
N VAL A 193 0.82 40.40 -3.23
CA VAL A 193 1.23 41.53 -4.05
C VAL A 193 0.04 42.01 -4.87
N ALA A 194 -0.01 43.34 -5.09
CA ALA A 194 -1.00 43.91 -5.99
C ALA A 194 -0.78 43.40 -7.43
N PRO A 195 -1.84 43.09 -8.18
CA PRO A 195 -1.70 42.63 -9.55
C PRO A 195 -0.94 43.65 -10.42
N ASN A 196 -0.08 43.15 -11.28
CA ASN A 196 0.80 43.95 -12.18
C ASN A 196 1.93 44.74 -11.51
N VAL A 197 2.42 44.30 -10.36
CA VAL A 197 3.62 44.86 -9.72
C VAL A 197 4.79 43.89 -9.92
N ASP A 198 5.90 44.41 -10.39
CA ASP A 198 7.19 43.73 -10.42
C ASP A 198 7.83 43.86 -9.04
N THR A 199 7.83 42.77 -8.28
CA THR A 199 8.44 42.73 -6.94
C THR A 199 9.89 42.18 -6.99
N THR A 200 10.22 41.45 -8.06
CA THR A 200 11.53 40.84 -8.26
C THR A 200 12.53 41.77 -8.92
N GLY A 201 12.06 42.87 -9.55
CA GLY A 201 12.88 43.87 -10.22
C GLY A 201 13.46 43.39 -11.55
N ASP A 202 12.90 42.38 -12.17
CA ASP A 202 13.30 41.85 -13.47
C ASP A 202 12.63 42.58 -14.64
N GLY A 203 11.76 43.53 -14.37
CA GLY A 203 11.03 44.32 -15.39
C GLY A 203 9.78 43.61 -15.95
N VAL A 204 9.43 42.43 -15.43
CA VAL A 204 8.23 41.67 -15.80
C VAL A 204 7.29 41.65 -14.60
N ALA A 205 6.00 41.93 -14.83
CA ALA A 205 5.02 41.82 -13.75
C ALA A 205 4.94 40.37 -13.23
N ASP A 206 5.04 40.22 -11.89
CA ASP A 206 4.98 38.90 -11.27
C ASP A 206 3.66 38.18 -11.60
N GLU A 207 3.72 36.91 -12.01
CA GLU A 207 2.56 36.10 -12.41
C GLU A 207 1.65 35.70 -11.24
N GLY A 208 1.38 36.66 -10.35
CA GLY A 208 0.46 36.46 -9.26
C GLY A 208 1.11 36.22 -7.92
N SER A 209 0.26 36.14 -6.89
CA SER A 209 0.67 35.91 -5.51
C SER A 209 0.16 34.58 -4.99
N LEU A 210 0.78 34.03 -3.94
CA LEU A 210 0.35 32.79 -3.28
C LEU A 210 -1.12 32.88 -2.81
N ARG A 211 -1.54 34.07 -2.37
CA ARG A 211 -2.89 34.33 -1.90
C ARG A 211 -3.90 34.55 -3.03
N GLY A 212 -3.53 35.31 -4.04
CA GLY A 212 -4.42 35.71 -5.13
C GLY A 212 -4.57 34.71 -6.25
N SER A 213 -3.52 33.93 -6.50
CA SER A 213 -3.42 32.99 -7.66
C SER A 213 -3.23 31.55 -7.23
N SER A 214 -3.95 31.10 -6.22
CA SER A 214 -3.82 29.77 -5.65
C SER A 214 -3.99 28.63 -6.69
N GLU A 215 -4.82 28.83 -7.71
CA GLU A 215 -5.02 27.81 -8.77
C GLU A 215 -3.77 27.67 -9.66
N VAL A 216 -3.15 28.78 -10.05
CA VAL A 216 -1.92 28.77 -10.87
C VAL A 216 -0.78 28.13 -10.09
N VAL A 217 -0.63 28.49 -8.83
CA VAL A 217 0.39 27.94 -7.93
C VAL A 217 0.16 26.44 -7.73
N ALA A 218 -1.09 26.01 -7.53
CA ALA A 218 -1.43 24.59 -7.38
C ALA A 218 -1.15 23.79 -8.65
N ALA A 219 -1.45 24.35 -9.83
CA ALA A 219 -1.12 23.72 -11.12
C ALA A 219 0.41 23.56 -11.27
N ARG A 220 1.20 24.57 -10.93
CA ARG A 220 2.66 24.51 -11.01
C ARG A 220 3.25 23.51 -10.01
N ILE A 221 2.73 23.44 -8.79
CA ILE A 221 3.14 22.42 -7.82
C ILE A 221 2.84 21.01 -8.34
N ARG A 222 1.65 20.80 -8.91
CA ARG A 222 1.27 19.53 -9.52
C ARG A 222 2.23 19.13 -10.63
N ASP A 223 2.54 20.05 -11.54
CA ASP A 223 3.42 19.80 -12.68
C ASP A 223 4.85 19.50 -12.22
N GLU A 224 5.33 20.17 -11.17
CA GLU A 224 6.64 19.88 -10.55
C GLU A 224 6.68 18.50 -9.90
N ILE A 225 5.60 18.09 -9.22
CA ILE A 225 5.50 16.74 -8.63
C ILE A 225 5.46 15.66 -9.72
N GLN A 226 4.82 15.92 -10.88
CA GLN A 226 4.71 14.95 -11.96
C GLN A 226 5.98 14.83 -12.80
N LYS A 227 6.82 15.85 -12.82
CA LYS A 227 8.08 15.89 -13.58
C LYS A 227 9.15 14.97 -12.99
N ASN A 228 9.15 14.79 -11.68
CA ASN A 228 10.07 13.96 -10.93
C ASN A 228 9.51 12.54 -10.72
#